data_99aa2e5baf7de24c1654433958a696e1
#
_entry.id   99aa2e5baf7de24c1654433958a696e1
#
_cell.length_a   1.000
_cell.length_b   1.000
_cell.length_c   1.000
_cell.angle_alpha   90.00
_cell.angle_beta   90.00
_cell.angle_gamma   90.00
#
_symmetry.space_group_name_H-M   'P 1'
#
loop_
_entity.id
_entity.type
_entity.pdbx_description
1 polymer ?
#
loop_
_entity_poly.entity_id
_entity_poly.type
_entity_poly.pdbx_seq_one_letter_code
_entity_poly.pdbx_strand_id
1 'polypeptide(L)'
;MSELLKKQNYGVEVEFTGISRKMAADAVAEIIGTTASRPDHTCYQTRTIQDSQGRKWKVMRDSSINPIRKVGTENMDEYRVEFVTPVLKYEDLDTLQAIIRKFREIGGVPHSSCGIHIHVDGANHTATSLRRLVNFMYSRQEIIYDALAVGDRKYHWCRPVCKDLLDTMKKDKNITTDSVEKIWYSPANDGYCGGINHQHYNPTRYHALNLHSFFQKGTVEFRLFNSTLHAGKIKAYVQFCLALSAWSIESDDKVVFRTMNGYTAKKKVTLMYNILTNRLGLYGDEFKTCRLHMMKQLRENANAEHAA
;
A
#
# COMPACT_ATOMS: atom_id res chain seq x y z
N MET A 1 -9.94 18.70 7.77
CA MET A 1 -9.06 17.80 6.96
C MET A 1 -7.66 18.30 7.15
N SER A 2 -6.72 17.38 7.42
CA SER A 2 -5.30 17.74 7.53
C SER A 2 -4.79 18.23 6.16
N GLU A 3 -4.22 19.43 6.12
CA GLU A 3 -3.50 19.91 4.93
C GLU A 3 -2.29 19.01 4.61
N LEU A 4 -1.72 18.38 5.64
CA LEU A 4 -0.58 17.50 5.50
C LEU A 4 -0.88 16.31 4.59
N LEU A 5 -2.12 15.78 4.58
CA LEU A 5 -2.52 14.69 3.68
C LEU A 5 -2.14 14.99 2.23
N LYS A 6 -2.42 16.21 1.75
CA LYS A 6 -2.16 16.61 0.36
C LYS A 6 -0.72 17.07 0.10
N LYS A 7 0.03 17.40 1.15
CA LYS A 7 1.42 17.86 1.03
C LYS A 7 2.44 16.71 1.04
N GLN A 8 2.03 15.51 1.43
CA GLN A 8 2.91 14.35 1.44
C GLN A 8 3.21 13.86 0.03
N ASN A 9 4.46 13.44 -0.18
CA ASN A 9 4.85 12.69 -1.36
C ASN A 9 4.48 11.21 -1.18
N TYR A 10 4.23 10.53 -2.29
CA TYR A 10 3.94 9.09 -2.28
C TYR A 10 4.47 8.40 -3.53
N GLY A 11 4.55 7.07 -3.50
CA GLY A 11 4.82 6.21 -4.65
C GLY A 11 3.88 5.02 -4.64
N VAL A 12 3.63 4.43 -5.81
CA VAL A 12 2.77 3.25 -5.96
C VAL A 12 3.46 2.21 -6.81
N GLU A 13 3.46 0.97 -6.33
CA GLU A 13 3.82 -0.23 -7.09
C GLU A 13 2.53 -0.99 -7.38
N VAL A 14 2.28 -1.36 -8.64
CA VAL A 14 1.09 -2.10 -9.07
C VAL A 14 1.52 -3.33 -9.84
N GLU A 15 1.28 -4.49 -9.25
CA GLU A 15 1.54 -5.78 -9.89
C GLU A 15 0.29 -6.26 -10.62
N PHE A 16 0.47 -6.74 -11.84
CA PHE A 16 -0.62 -7.26 -12.66
C PHE A 16 -0.08 -8.14 -13.79
N THR A 17 -0.98 -8.70 -14.59
CA THR A 17 -0.68 -9.57 -15.72
C THR A 17 -1.65 -9.31 -16.88
N GLY A 18 -1.70 -10.17 -17.87
CA GLY A 18 -2.63 -10.09 -19.02
C GLY A 18 -2.05 -9.42 -20.26
N ILE A 19 -1.21 -8.40 -20.08
CA ILE A 19 -0.45 -7.70 -21.14
C ILE A 19 1.04 -7.82 -20.85
N SER A 20 1.88 -7.64 -21.87
CA SER A 20 3.33 -7.69 -21.72
C SER A 20 3.90 -6.41 -21.09
N ARG A 21 5.12 -6.50 -20.49
CA ARG A 21 5.85 -5.32 -19.99
C ARG A 21 6.06 -4.27 -21.07
N LYS A 22 6.26 -4.69 -22.33
CA LYS A 22 6.36 -3.77 -23.46
C LYS A 22 5.05 -3.00 -23.66
N MET A 23 3.92 -3.68 -23.74
CA MET A 23 2.60 -3.05 -23.89
C MET A 23 2.28 -2.10 -22.73
N ALA A 24 2.60 -2.51 -21.51
CA ALA A 24 2.41 -1.66 -20.34
C ALA A 24 3.28 -0.40 -20.39
N ALA A 25 4.56 -0.53 -20.75
CA ALA A 25 5.46 0.62 -20.86
C ALA A 25 5.03 1.59 -21.97
N ASP A 26 4.61 1.07 -23.13
CA ASP A 26 4.09 1.88 -24.23
C ASP A 26 2.81 2.63 -23.82
N ALA A 27 1.92 1.99 -23.07
CA ALA A 27 0.70 2.62 -22.53
C ALA A 27 1.02 3.76 -21.53
N VAL A 28 2.02 3.59 -20.66
CA VAL A 28 2.49 4.69 -19.79
C VAL A 28 3.06 5.82 -20.63
N ALA A 29 3.89 5.50 -21.63
CA ALA A 29 4.51 6.49 -22.52
C ALA A 29 3.46 7.30 -23.31
N GLU A 30 2.39 6.65 -23.78
CA GLU A 30 1.25 7.30 -24.46
C GLU A 30 0.57 8.34 -23.55
N ILE A 31 0.26 7.98 -22.29
CA ILE A 31 -0.41 8.89 -21.35
C ILE A 31 0.49 10.04 -20.93
N ILE A 32 1.80 9.79 -20.78
CA ILE A 32 2.80 10.79 -20.37
C ILE A 32 3.24 11.70 -21.55
N GLY A 33 3.00 11.28 -22.79
CA GLY A 33 3.40 12.01 -23.99
C GLY A 33 4.89 11.87 -24.34
N THR A 34 5.47 10.67 -24.15
CA THR A 34 6.89 10.38 -24.38
C THR A 34 7.09 8.97 -24.95
N THR A 35 8.28 8.42 -24.85
CA THR A 35 8.61 7.07 -25.29
C THR A 35 9.19 6.22 -24.15
N ALA A 36 8.97 4.92 -24.21
CA ALA A 36 9.55 3.96 -23.28
C ALA A 36 10.95 3.53 -23.76
N SER A 37 11.87 3.35 -22.81
CA SER A 37 13.19 2.79 -23.12
C SER A 37 13.10 1.31 -23.51
N ARG A 38 14.16 0.78 -24.11
CA ARG A 38 14.39 -0.67 -24.16
C ARG A 38 14.55 -1.20 -22.72
N PRO A 39 14.30 -2.52 -22.47
CA PRO A 39 14.57 -3.10 -21.18
C PRO A 39 16.05 -2.99 -20.83
N ASP A 40 16.36 -2.77 -19.57
CA ASP A 40 17.74 -2.85 -19.08
C ASP A 40 18.23 -4.31 -19.05
N HIS A 41 19.52 -4.51 -18.82
CA HIS A 41 20.14 -5.85 -18.77
C HIS A 41 20.11 -6.50 -17.39
N THR A 42 19.33 -5.95 -16.44
CA THR A 42 19.15 -6.55 -15.11
C THR A 42 18.14 -7.70 -15.15
N CYS A 43 18.07 -8.49 -14.08
CA CYS A 43 17.03 -9.51 -13.91
C CYS A 43 15.61 -8.93 -13.85
N TYR A 44 15.48 -7.62 -13.61
CA TYR A 44 14.21 -6.90 -13.59
C TYR A 44 13.75 -6.46 -14.97
N GLN A 45 14.65 -6.41 -15.98
CA GLN A 45 14.35 -6.00 -17.36
C GLN A 45 13.52 -4.71 -17.42
N THR A 46 13.97 -3.70 -16.64
CA THR A 46 13.23 -2.46 -16.42
C THR A 46 13.14 -1.62 -17.69
N ARG A 47 11.93 -1.21 -18.05
CA ARG A 47 11.66 -0.18 -19.05
C ARG A 47 11.36 1.12 -18.31
N THR A 48 12.09 2.17 -18.65
CA THR A 48 11.95 3.49 -18.04
C THR A 48 11.24 4.44 -18.99
N ILE A 49 10.28 5.17 -18.46
CA ILE A 49 9.54 6.23 -19.14
C ILE A 49 9.81 7.53 -18.40
N GLN A 50 10.41 8.51 -19.05
CA GLN A 50 10.74 9.78 -18.43
C GLN A 50 9.69 10.83 -18.82
N ASP A 51 9.09 11.49 -17.81
CA ASP A 51 8.15 12.57 -18.05
C ASP A 51 8.84 13.92 -18.28
N SER A 52 8.06 14.95 -18.60
CA SER A 52 8.55 16.31 -18.86
C SER A 52 9.25 16.98 -17.65
N GLN A 53 9.04 16.44 -16.45
CA GLN A 53 9.71 16.88 -15.23
C GLN A 53 10.98 16.07 -14.91
N GLY A 54 11.37 15.15 -15.79
CA GLY A 54 12.52 14.28 -15.60
C GLY A 54 12.28 13.11 -14.64
N ARG A 55 11.05 12.92 -14.14
CA ARG A 55 10.71 11.82 -13.24
C ARG A 55 10.64 10.51 -14.03
N LYS A 56 11.03 9.39 -13.40
CA LYS A 56 11.16 8.08 -14.04
C LYS A 56 10.05 7.14 -13.58
N TRP A 57 9.09 6.90 -14.46
CA TRP A 57 8.11 5.83 -14.36
C TRP A 57 8.74 4.54 -14.85
N LYS A 58 8.46 3.41 -14.22
CA LYS A 58 9.10 2.15 -14.55
C LYS A 58 8.07 1.04 -14.76
N VAL A 59 8.35 0.17 -15.70
CA VAL A 59 7.66 -1.11 -15.87
C VAL A 59 8.73 -2.19 -15.85
N MET A 60 8.60 -3.12 -14.90
CA MET A 60 9.64 -4.07 -14.63
C MET A 60 9.08 -5.47 -14.35
N ARG A 61 9.97 -6.45 -14.32
CA ARG A 61 9.66 -7.84 -14.01
C ARG A 61 9.60 -8.04 -12.50
N ASP A 62 8.49 -8.63 -12.01
CA ASP A 62 8.47 -9.26 -10.70
C ASP A 62 8.30 -10.78 -10.84
N SER A 63 9.27 -11.54 -10.32
CA SER A 63 9.29 -13.00 -10.43
C SER A 63 8.20 -13.70 -9.62
N SER A 64 7.61 -13.05 -8.62
CA SER A 64 6.54 -13.60 -7.79
C SER A 64 5.19 -13.70 -8.52
N ILE A 65 5.01 -12.94 -9.60
CA ILE A 65 3.77 -12.91 -10.37
C ILE A 65 3.59 -14.21 -11.15
N ASN A 66 2.43 -14.83 -11.03
CA ASN A 66 2.00 -15.92 -11.90
C ASN A 66 1.42 -15.34 -13.20
N PRO A 67 2.11 -15.46 -14.35
CA PRO A 67 1.74 -14.75 -15.55
C PRO A 67 0.54 -15.40 -16.26
N ILE A 68 -0.38 -14.55 -16.74
CA ILE A 68 -1.48 -14.92 -17.64
C ILE A 68 -1.34 -14.07 -18.90
N ARG A 69 -1.49 -14.67 -20.08
CA ARG A 69 -1.56 -13.97 -21.35
C ARG A 69 -3.01 -13.73 -21.73
N LYS A 70 -3.38 -12.46 -21.93
CA LYS A 70 -4.68 -12.08 -22.50
C LYS A 70 -4.53 -11.51 -23.90
N VAL A 71 -3.48 -10.74 -24.12
CA VAL A 71 -3.20 -10.04 -25.39
C VAL A 71 -1.71 -10.18 -25.71
N GLY A 72 -1.38 -10.25 -27.02
CA GLY A 72 0.00 -10.37 -27.49
C GLY A 72 0.46 -11.81 -27.66
N THR A 73 1.68 -11.98 -28.15
CA THR A 73 2.29 -13.27 -28.48
C THR A 73 3.65 -13.48 -27.82
N GLU A 74 4.07 -12.56 -26.98
CA GLU A 74 5.36 -12.58 -26.29
C GLU A 74 5.53 -13.80 -25.39
N ASN A 75 6.75 -14.07 -24.96
CA ASN A 75 7.05 -15.11 -23.99
C ASN A 75 6.29 -14.86 -22.69
N MET A 76 5.84 -15.93 -22.02
CA MET A 76 5.04 -15.85 -20.81
C MET A 76 5.70 -15.03 -19.69
N ASP A 77 7.02 -15.00 -19.59
CA ASP A 77 7.73 -14.18 -18.60
C ASP A 77 7.50 -12.67 -18.79
N GLU A 78 7.23 -12.21 -20.04
CA GLU A 78 6.91 -10.82 -20.32
C GLU A 78 5.59 -10.34 -19.66
N TYR A 79 4.71 -11.27 -19.26
CA TYR A 79 3.45 -10.98 -18.61
C TYR A 79 3.54 -10.88 -17.06
N ARG A 80 4.75 -10.94 -16.52
CA ARG A 80 5.05 -10.60 -15.12
C ARG A 80 5.30 -9.09 -15.06
N VAL A 81 4.28 -8.33 -14.73
CA VAL A 81 4.32 -6.86 -14.86
C VAL A 81 4.20 -6.20 -13.50
N GLU A 82 5.21 -5.47 -13.12
CA GLU A 82 5.20 -4.52 -12.03
C GLU A 82 5.36 -3.10 -12.59
N PHE A 83 4.38 -2.25 -12.33
CA PHE A 83 4.41 -0.82 -12.65
C PHE A 83 4.78 -0.04 -11.41
N VAL A 84 5.86 0.76 -11.49
CA VAL A 84 6.39 1.55 -10.37
C VAL A 84 6.37 3.03 -10.76
N THR A 85 5.69 3.84 -9.96
CA THR A 85 5.65 5.30 -10.17
C THR A 85 6.94 5.95 -9.67
N PRO A 86 7.29 7.14 -10.17
CA PRO A 86 8.21 8.03 -9.47
C PRO A 86 7.59 8.51 -8.14
N VAL A 87 8.32 9.38 -7.44
CA VAL A 87 7.74 10.16 -6.35
C VAL A 87 6.65 11.07 -6.91
N LEU A 88 5.42 10.89 -6.42
CA LEU A 88 4.23 11.63 -6.84
C LEU A 88 3.76 12.58 -5.75
N LYS A 89 3.05 13.61 -6.17
CA LYS A 89 2.27 14.51 -5.32
C LYS A 89 0.78 14.22 -5.47
N TYR A 90 -0.03 14.76 -4.57
CA TYR A 90 -1.48 14.53 -4.56
C TYR A 90 -2.16 14.90 -5.90
N GLU A 91 -1.66 15.94 -6.58
CA GLU A 91 -2.12 16.39 -7.91
C GLU A 91 -1.85 15.39 -9.03
N ASP A 92 -0.89 14.49 -8.88
CA ASP A 92 -0.57 13.44 -9.87
C ASP A 92 -1.60 12.29 -9.88
N LEU A 93 -2.58 12.29 -8.97
CA LEU A 93 -3.59 11.22 -8.87
C LEU A 93 -4.36 11.01 -10.17
N ASP A 94 -4.67 12.07 -10.91
CA ASP A 94 -5.43 11.96 -12.15
C ASP A 94 -4.60 11.28 -13.24
N THR A 95 -3.30 11.60 -13.34
CA THR A 95 -2.36 10.92 -14.25
C THR A 95 -2.21 9.44 -13.90
N LEU A 96 -2.01 9.12 -12.61
CA LEU A 96 -1.99 7.74 -12.15
C LEU A 96 -3.26 6.98 -12.54
N GLN A 97 -4.43 7.59 -12.31
CA GLN A 97 -5.71 6.99 -12.67
C GLN A 97 -5.87 6.78 -14.19
N ALA A 98 -5.36 7.70 -15.01
CA ALA A 98 -5.38 7.56 -16.48
C ALA A 98 -4.56 6.35 -16.93
N ILE A 99 -3.34 6.20 -16.39
CA ILE A 99 -2.47 5.05 -16.67
C ILE A 99 -3.15 3.74 -16.28
N ILE A 100 -3.73 3.66 -15.07
CA ILE A 100 -4.42 2.45 -14.61
C ILE A 100 -5.64 2.09 -15.49
N ARG A 101 -6.40 3.09 -15.94
CA ARG A 101 -7.51 2.85 -16.89
C ARG A 101 -6.99 2.30 -18.21
N LYS A 102 -5.88 2.86 -18.70
CA LYS A 102 -5.25 2.40 -19.94
C LYS A 102 -4.78 0.94 -19.85
N PHE A 103 -4.12 0.55 -18.74
CA PHE A 103 -3.74 -0.85 -18.53
C PHE A 103 -4.93 -1.81 -18.62
N ARG A 104 -6.05 -1.46 -17.99
CA ARG A 104 -7.28 -2.27 -18.05
C ARG A 104 -7.89 -2.29 -19.44
N GLU A 105 -7.91 -1.16 -20.14
CA GLU A 105 -8.44 -1.01 -21.50
C GLU A 105 -7.73 -1.93 -22.49
N ILE A 106 -6.40 -2.01 -22.42
CA ILE A 106 -5.59 -2.82 -23.35
C ILE A 106 -5.46 -4.29 -22.92
N GLY A 107 -6.20 -4.74 -21.89
CA GLY A 107 -6.30 -6.16 -21.53
C GLY A 107 -5.50 -6.59 -20.29
N GLY A 108 -4.95 -5.65 -19.53
CA GLY A 108 -4.35 -5.95 -18.23
C GLY A 108 -5.37 -6.48 -17.24
N VAL A 109 -4.99 -7.46 -16.41
CA VAL A 109 -5.84 -8.07 -15.39
C VAL A 109 -5.11 -8.25 -14.07
N PRO A 110 -5.80 -8.09 -12.93
CA PRO A 110 -5.25 -8.46 -11.63
C PRO A 110 -5.16 -9.98 -11.51
N HIS A 111 -4.28 -10.45 -10.63
CA HIS A 111 -4.16 -11.87 -10.27
C HIS A 111 -3.96 -12.02 -8.77
N SER A 112 -4.29 -13.18 -8.21
CA SER A 112 -4.16 -13.46 -6.76
C SER A 112 -2.71 -13.44 -6.25
N SER A 113 -1.72 -13.68 -7.14
CA SER A 113 -0.29 -13.54 -6.82
C SER A 113 0.20 -12.09 -6.83
N CYS A 114 -0.64 -11.13 -7.21
CA CYS A 114 -0.29 -9.73 -7.40
C CYS A 114 -0.81 -8.86 -6.24
N GLY A 115 -0.07 -7.83 -5.89
CA GLY A 115 -0.45 -6.84 -4.89
C GLY A 115 -0.33 -5.41 -5.39
N ILE A 116 -0.69 -4.48 -4.51
CA ILE A 116 -0.40 -3.05 -4.65
C ILE A 116 0.32 -2.60 -3.38
N HIS A 117 1.42 -1.91 -3.56
CA HIS A 117 2.20 -1.33 -2.48
C HIS A 117 2.15 0.20 -2.60
N ILE A 118 1.92 0.86 -1.48
CA ILE A 118 1.89 2.32 -1.42
C ILE A 118 2.94 2.78 -0.42
N HIS A 119 3.87 3.57 -0.92
CA HIS A 119 4.93 4.22 -0.15
C HIS A 119 4.51 5.65 0.15
N VAL A 120 4.56 6.05 1.41
CA VAL A 120 4.37 7.43 1.83
C VAL A 120 5.71 7.96 2.37
N ASP A 121 6.05 9.19 2.02
CA ASP A 121 7.30 9.84 2.46
C ASP A 121 7.43 9.78 3.99
N GLY A 122 8.56 9.28 4.45
CA GLY A 122 8.88 9.11 5.86
C GLY A 122 9.48 10.34 6.53
N ALA A 123 9.89 11.36 5.77
CA ALA A 123 10.67 12.49 6.28
C ALA A 123 10.02 13.24 7.45
N ASN A 124 8.69 13.30 7.50
CA ASN A 124 7.95 13.97 8.58
C ASN A 124 7.59 13.05 9.74
N HIS A 125 7.94 11.77 9.68
CA HIS A 125 7.66 10.83 10.74
C HIS A 125 8.69 10.93 11.88
N THR A 126 8.18 10.95 13.10
CA THR A 126 8.96 10.79 14.33
C THR A 126 8.78 9.38 14.89
N ALA A 127 9.61 8.97 15.83
CA ALA A 127 9.43 7.71 16.55
C ALA A 127 8.02 7.56 17.16
N THR A 128 7.48 8.66 17.66
CA THR A 128 6.13 8.69 18.22
C THR A 128 5.06 8.47 17.15
N SER A 129 5.17 9.10 15.99
CA SER A 129 4.23 8.89 14.89
C SER A 129 4.32 7.48 14.31
N LEU A 130 5.52 6.91 14.19
CA LEU A 130 5.71 5.50 13.79
C LEU A 130 5.05 4.54 14.78
N ARG A 131 5.23 4.76 16.10
CA ARG A 131 4.54 4.00 17.14
C ARG A 131 3.01 4.14 17.04
N ARG A 132 2.48 5.32 16.70
CA ARG A 132 1.05 5.53 16.45
C ARG A 132 0.56 4.72 15.25
N LEU A 133 1.33 4.67 14.15
CA LEU A 133 1.00 3.83 12.99
C LEU A 133 0.93 2.35 13.37
N VAL A 134 1.95 1.83 14.06
CA VAL A 134 1.99 0.44 14.52
C VAL A 134 0.79 0.13 15.41
N ASN A 135 0.47 1.01 16.36
CA ASN A 135 -0.68 0.86 17.24
C ASN A 135 -2.02 0.94 16.48
N PHE A 136 -2.15 1.86 15.53
CA PHE A 136 -3.36 1.98 14.72
C PHE A 136 -3.59 0.71 13.92
N MET A 137 -2.58 0.22 13.24
CA MET A 137 -2.66 -1.01 12.45
C MET A 137 -2.98 -2.20 13.35
N TYR A 138 -2.24 -2.44 14.42
CA TYR A 138 -2.53 -3.52 15.35
C TYR A 138 -3.98 -3.50 15.86
N SER A 139 -4.45 -2.35 16.31
CA SER A 139 -5.77 -2.25 16.96
C SER A 139 -6.95 -2.35 15.98
N ARG A 140 -6.72 -2.17 14.67
CA ARG A 140 -7.79 -2.08 13.64
C ARG A 140 -7.56 -3.02 12.45
N GLN A 141 -6.50 -3.82 12.48
CA GLN A 141 -6.12 -4.66 11.35
C GLN A 141 -7.22 -5.65 10.93
N GLU A 142 -7.99 -6.21 11.85
CA GLU A 142 -9.10 -7.10 11.51
C GLU A 142 -10.14 -6.39 10.62
N ILE A 143 -10.57 -5.18 11.04
CA ILE A 143 -11.56 -4.41 10.27
C ILE A 143 -10.99 -3.99 8.92
N ILE A 144 -9.71 -3.58 8.88
CA ILE A 144 -9.05 -3.16 7.64
C ILE A 144 -8.90 -4.34 6.69
N TYR A 145 -8.51 -5.52 7.19
CA TYR A 145 -8.34 -6.71 6.37
C TYR A 145 -9.68 -7.19 5.79
N ASP A 146 -10.74 -7.15 6.58
CA ASP A 146 -12.09 -7.46 6.11
C ASP A 146 -12.57 -6.45 5.07
N ALA A 147 -12.32 -5.15 5.30
CA ALA A 147 -12.67 -4.08 4.36
C ALA A 147 -11.99 -4.22 2.99
N LEU A 148 -10.78 -4.74 2.97
CA LEU A 148 -9.95 -4.92 1.78
C LEU A 148 -10.00 -6.34 1.20
N ALA A 149 -10.70 -7.26 1.87
CA ALA A 149 -10.74 -8.68 1.49
C ALA A 149 -9.34 -9.27 1.28
N VAL A 150 -8.42 -9.01 2.22
CA VAL A 150 -7.00 -9.37 2.07
C VAL A 150 -6.81 -10.88 1.87
N GLY A 151 -7.65 -11.72 2.49
CA GLY A 151 -7.60 -13.17 2.33
C GLY A 151 -6.30 -13.78 2.85
N ASP A 152 -5.80 -14.81 2.14
CA ASP A 152 -4.62 -15.58 2.55
C ASP A 152 -3.30 -14.81 2.44
N ARG A 153 -3.27 -13.68 1.74
CA ARG A 153 -2.07 -12.84 1.67
C ARG A 153 -1.60 -12.38 3.06
N LYS A 154 -2.50 -12.28 4.03
CA LYS A 154 -2.17 -11.94 5.43
C LYS A 154 -1.24 -12.95 6.13
N TYR A 155 -1.11 -14.15 5.61
CA TYR A 155 -0.22 -15.17 6.18
C TYR A 155 1.19 -15.14 5.60
N HIS A 156 1.39 -14.47 4.45
CA HIS A 156 2.64 -14.51 3.69
C HIS A 156 3.19 -13.11 3.39
N TRP A 157 2.46 -12.31 2.62
CA TRP A 157 2.97 -11.09 1.99
C TRP A 157 2.66 -9.79 2.75
N CYS A 158 1.64 -9.82 3.59
CA CYS A 158 1.18 -8.66 4.36
C CYS A 158 0.68 -9.08 5.75
N ARG A 159 1.59 -9.71 6.51
CA ARG A 159 1.29 -10.18 7.87
C ARG A 159 0.79 -9.04 8.76
N PRO A 160 -0.12 -9.32 9.70
CA PRO A 160 -0.58 -8.33 10.66
C PRO A 160 0.56 -7.89 11.58
N VAL A 161 0.42 -6.72 12.16
CA VAL A 161 1.29 -6.30 13.28
C VAL A 161 1.07 -7.24 14.45
N CYS A 162 2.15 -7.80 15.00
CA CYS A 162 2.07 -8.70 16.16
C CYS A 162 1.99 -7.94 17.49
N LYS A 163 1.45 -8.61 18.51
CA LYS A 163 1.26 -8.04 19.83
C LYS A 163 2.58 -7.67 20.51
N ASP A 164 3.59 -8.55 20.38
CA ASP A 164 4.87 -8.38 21.07
C ASP A 164 5.66 -7.18 20.54
N LEU A 165 5.59 -6.90 19.24
CA LEU A 165 6.15 -5.69 18.63
C LEU A 165 5.56 -4.44 19.29
N LEU A 166 4.22 -4.38 19.34
CA LEU A 166 3.53 -3.25 19.95
C LEU A 166 3.83 -3.11 21.44
N ASP A 167 3.77 -4.20 22.20
CA ASP A 167 4.01 -4.18 23.64
C ASP A 167 5.46 -3.78 23.96
N THR A 168 6.42 -4.15 23.13
CA THR A 168 7.82 -3.72 23.27
C THR A 168 7.96 -2.23 23.00
N MET A 169 7.31 -1.70 21.94
CA MET A 169 7.29 -0.25 21.69
C MET A 169 6.59 0.55 22.79
N LYS A 170 5.61 -0.05 23.50
CA LYS A 170 4.90 0.59 24.62
C LYS A 170 5.79 0.77 25.84
N LYS A 171 6.66 -0.20 26.12
CA LYS A 171 7.55 -0.18 27.28
C LYS A 171 8.60 0.93 27.19
N ASP A 172 8.96 1.33 25.95
CA ASP A 172 9.90 2.42 25.74
C ASP A 172 9.21 3.78 25.92
N LYS A 173 9.43 4.39 27.08
CA LYS A 173 8.83 5.71 27.43
C LYS A 173 9.47 6.86 26.68
N ASN A 174 10.73 6.71 26.27
CA ASN A 174 11.53 7.73 25.60
C ASN A 174 11.86 7.30 24.16
N ILE A 175 10.87 6.75 23.44
CA ILE A 175 11.06 6.14 22.13
C ILE A 175 11.77 7.08 21.15
N THR A 176 12.85 6.60 20.56
CA THR A 176 13.61 7.26 19.51
C THR A 176 13.51 6.47 18.20
N THR A 177 13.87 7.07 17.08
CA THR A 177 13.89 6.37 15.78
C THR A 177 14.81 5.15 15.82
N ASP A 178 15.97 5.26 16.49
CA ASP A 178 16.91 4.16 16.67
C ASP A 178 16.31 3.03 17.55
N SER A 179 15.50 3.39 18.57
CA SER A 179 14.83 2.35 19.36
C SER A 179 13.70 1.68 18.58
N VAL A 180 12.94 2.42 17.74
CA VAL A 180 11.96 1.83 16.81
C VAL A 180 12.64 0.85 15.86
N GLU A 181 13.80 1.21 15.30
CA GLU A 181 14.58 0.35 14.41
C GLU A 181 15.03 -0.94 15.12
N LYS A 182 15.66 -0.81 16.29
CA LYS A 182 16.08 -1.96 17.09
C LYS A 182 14.92 -2.88 17.45
N ILE A 183 13.75 -2.32 17.79
CA ILE A 183 12.54 -3.12 18.09
C ILE A 183 12.01 -3.78 16.81
N TRP A 184 12.01 -3.08 15.67
CA TRP A 184 11.56 -3.63 14.39
C TRP A 184 12.39 -4.85 13.96
N TYR A 185 13.71 -4.81 14.16
CA TYR A 185 14.64 -5.91 13.84
C TYR A 185 14.96 -6.80 15.05
N SER A 186 14.01 -6.99 15.96
CA SER A 186 14.15 -7.84 17.15
C SER A 186 13.17 -9.03 17.11
N PRO A 187 13.35 -10.02 17.98
CA PRO A 187 12.40 -11.14 18.14
C PRO A 187 10.96 -10.71 18.48
N ALA A 188 10.75 -9.48 18.96
CA ALA A 188 9.43 -8.91 19.16
C ALA A 188 8.62 -8.76 17.86
N ASN A 189 9.28 -8.74 16.70
CA ASN A 189 8.65 -8.71 15.39
C ASN A 189 8.62 -10.12 14.79
N ASP A 190 7.57 -10.88 15.11
CA ASP A 190 7.32 -12.25 14.63
C ASP A 190 8.52 -13.22 14.81
N GLY A 191 9.27 -13.07 15.91
CA GLY A 191 10.42 -13.94 16.20
C GLY A 191 11.66 -13.69 15.34
N TYR A 192 11.75 -12.53 14.66
CA TYR A 192 12.89 -12.20 13.83
C TYR A 192 14.20 -12.14 14.62
N CYS A 193 15.21 -12.90 14.19
CA CYS A 193 16.52 -13.03 14.88
C CYS A 193 17.72 -12.58 14.01
N GLY A 194 17.49 -11.96 12.85
CA GLY A 194 18.54 -11.58 11.90
C GLY A 194 19.31 -10.29 12.24
N GLY A 195 18.98 -9.63 13.35
CA GLY A 195 19.54 -8.32 13.72
C GLY A 195 19.17 -7.19 12.73
N ILE A 196 19.72 -6.00 12.94
CA ILE A 196 19.52 -4.87 12.03
C ILE A 196 20.17 -5.17 10.68
N ASN A 197 19.33 -5.21 9.64
CA ASN A 197 19.75 -5.54 8.29
C ASN A 197 18.82 -4.86 7.28
N HIS A 198 19.37 -3.98 6.47
CA HIS A 198 18.62 -3.19 5.46
C HIS A 198 18.64 -3.85 4.07
N GLN A 199 18.97 -5.12 3.94
CA GLN A 199 18.93 -5.82 2.66
C GLN A 199 17.52 -5.89 2.10
N HIS A 200 17.39 -5.74 0.78
CA HIS A 200 16.11 -5.63 0.06
C HIS A 200 15.10 -6.73 0.43
N TYR A 201 15.56 -7.98 0.56
CA TYR A 201 14.70 -9.13 0.86
C TYR A 201 14.64 -9.51 2.35
N ASN A 202 14.84 -8.54 3.26
CA ASN A 202 14.68 -8.79 4.69
C ASN A 202 13.26 -9.31 5.00
N PRO A 203 13.10 -10.44 5.76
CA PRO A 203 11.76 -11.02 6.01
C PRO A 203 10.81 -10.11 6.78
N THR A 204 11.31 -9.12 7.52
CA THR A 204 10.48 -8.15 8.24
C THR A 204 9.69 -7.22 7.31
N ARG A 205 10.02 -7.17 6.01
CA ARG A 205 9.25 -6.39 5.02
C ARG A 205 7.84 -6.93 4.75
N TYR A 206 7.57 -8.20 5.03
CA TYR A 206 6.31 -8.86 4.68
C TYR A 206 5.20 -8.61 5.69
N HIS A 207 5.05 -7.36 6.13
CA HIS A 207 3.95 -6.88 6.96
C HIS A 207 3.03 -5.93 6.18
N ALA A 208 1.76 -5.84 6.59
CA ALA A 208 0.79 -4.90 6.01
C ALA A 208 1.25 -3.45 6.13
N LEU A 209 1.80 -3.10 7.29
CA LEU A 209 2.59 -1.90 7.54
C LEU A 209 4.06 -2.30 7.58
N ASN A 210 4.84 -1.90 6.60
CA ASN A 210 6.24 -2.26 6.47
C ASN A 210 7.15 -1.06 6.84
N LEU A 211 7.74 -1.11 8.04
CA LEU A 211 8.75 -0.12 8.47
C LEU A 211 10.18 -0.50 8.04
N HIS A 212 10.43 -1.71 7.53
CA HIS A 212 11.72 -2.00 6.89
C HIS A 212 11.98 -1.01 5.74
N SER A 213 10.95 -0.66 4.96
CA SER A 213 11.05 0.36 3.93
C SER A 213 11.40 1.74 4.48
N PHE A 214 10.99 2.06 5.71
CA PHE A 214 11.35 3.32 6.36
C PHE A 214 12.86 3.39 6.64
N PHE A 215 13.43 2.33 7.18
CA PHE A 215 14.87 2.28 7.49
C PHE A 215 15.74 2.08 6.26
N GLN A 216 15.24 1.45 5.20
CA GLN A 216 15.97 1.19 3.96
C GLN A 216 15.86 2.33 2.93
N LYS A 217 14.66 2.87 2.74
CA LYS A 217 14.31 3.79 1.63
C LYS A 217 13.79 5.15 2.10
N GLY A 218 13.56 5.33 3.40
CA GLY A 218 12.95 6.54 3.95
C GLY A 218 11.44 6.66 3.72
N THR A 219 10.73 5.56 3.44
CA THR A 219 9.28 5.57 3.20
C THR A 219 8.54 4.59 4.10
N VAL A 220 7.39 5.00 4.61
CA VAL A 220 6.43 4.06 5.22
C VAL A 220 5.67 3.35 4.11
N GLU A 221 5.76 2.02 4.06
CA GLU A 221 5.11 1.22 3.02
C GLU A 221 3.88 0.48 3.56
N PHE A 222 2.80 0.52 2.78
CA PHE A 222 1.56 -0.23 3.01
C PHE A 222 1.41 -1.32 1.93
N ARG A 223 1.49 -2.60 2.32
CA ARG A 223 1.51 -3.76 1.42
C ARG A 223 0.22 -4.57 1.39
N LEU A 224 -0.84 -4.11 2.05
CA LEU A 224 -2.04 -4.91 2.34
C LEU A 224 -3.05 -5.00 1.19
N PHE A 225 -2.85 -4.29 0.09
CA PHE A 225 -3.86 -4.21 -0.97
C PHE A 225 -3.72 -5.35 -1.98
N ASN A 226 -4.81 -6.05 -2.26
CA ASN A 226 -4.88 -6.97 -3.39
C ASN A 226 -4.78 -6.19 -4.70
N SER A 227 -4.18 -6.80 -5.72
CA SER A 227 -4.07 -6.17 -7.03
C SER A 227 -5.44 -5.81 -7.62
N THR A 228 -5.48 -4.67 -8.29
CA THR A 228 -6.64 -4.21 -9.04
C THR A 228 -6.22 -3.20 -10.11
N LEU A 229 -6.85 -3.21 -11.27
CA LEU A 229 -6.75 -2.15 -12.28
C LEU A 229 -8.00 -1.25 -12.29
N HIS A 230 -8.65 -1.12 -11.14
CA HIS A 230 -9.74 -0.16 -10.94
C HIS A 230 -9.18 1.16 -10.40
N ALA A 231 -9.05 2.18 -11.26
CA ALA A 231 -8.44 3.48 -10.94
C ALA A 231 -9.02 4.15 -9.67
N GLY A 232 -10.33 4.03 -9.45
CA GLY A 232 -11.00 4.56 -8.25
C GLY A 232 -10.59 3.83 -6.96
N LYS A 233 -10.32 2.51 -7.01
CA LYS A 233 -9.80 1.77 -5.86
C LYS A 233 -8.38 2.20 -5.52
N ILE A 234 -7.51 2.34 -6.54
CA ILE A 234 -6.11 2.78 -6.33
C ILE A 234 -6.08 4.18 -5.72
N LYS A 235 -6.89 5.13 -6.26
CA LYS A 235 -7.05 6.45 -5.63
C LYS A 235 -7.49 6.35 -4.17
N ALA A 236 -8.47 5.48 -3.88
CA ALA A 236 -8.96 5.28 -2.51
C ALA A 236 -7.85 4.76 -1.57
N TYR A 237 -7.02 3.83 -2.03
CA TYR A 237 -5.91 3.27 -1.26
C TYR A 237 -4.83 4.31 -0.98
N VAL A 238 -4.45 5.11 -1.99
CA VAL A 238 -3.51 6.22 -1.81
C VAL A 238 -4.05 7.23 -0.79
N GLN A 239 -5.30 7.67 -0.95
CA GLN A 239 -5.94 8.61 -0.01
C GLN A 239 -6.00 8.08 1.42
N PHE A 240 -6.29 6.79 1.60
CA PHE A 240 -6.28 6.13 2.90
C PHE A 240 -4.89 6.12 3.54
N CYS A 241 -3.84 5.75 2.79
CA CYS A 241 -2.47 5.70 3.29
C CYS A 241 -1.94 7.10 3.66
N LEU A 242 -2.18 8.09 2.80
CA LEU A 242 -1.81 9.49 3.06
C LEU A 242 -2.53 10.05 4.30
N ALA A 243 -3.84 9.75 4.45
CA ALA A 243 -4.61 10.17 5.61
C ALA A 243 -4.13 9.52 6.91
N LEU A 244 -3.79 8.23 6.86
CA LEU A 244 -3.28 7.50 8.01
C LEU A 244 -1.90 8.01 8.44
N SER A 245 -1.01 8.26 7.49
CA SER A 245 0.29 8.88 7.73
C SER A 245 0.14 10.28 8.35
N ALA A 246 -0.64 11.16 7.72
CA ALA A 246 -0.90 12.52 8.22
C ALA A 246 -1.49 12.50 9.63
N TRP A 247 -2.50 11.67 9.88
CA TRP A 247 -3.08 11.50 11.21
C TRP A 247 -2.03 11.09 12.24
N SER A 248 -1.16 10.14 11.91
CA SER A 248 -0.16 9.66 12.86
C SER A 248 0.89 10.71 13.21
N ILE A 249 1.18 11.63 12.29
CA ILE A 249 2.12 12.74 12.49
C ILE A 249 1.49 13.85 13.34
N GLU A 250 0.26 14.26 13.01
CA GLU A 250 -0.40 15.44 13.61
C GLU A 250 -1.20 15.14 14.87
N SER A 251 -1.50 13.85 15.14
CA SER A 251 -2.37 13.50 16.27
C SER A 251 -1.66 13.73 17.61
N ASP A 252 -2.35 14.41 18.52
CA ASP A 252 -1.98 14.50 19.94
C ASP A 252 -2.57 13.36 20.78
N ASP A 253 -3.33 12.45 20.13
CA ASP A 253 -3.98 11.34 20.80
C ASP A 253 -2.97 10.49 21.58
N LYS A 254 -3.25 10.31 22.87
CA LYS A 254 -2.59 9.27 23.65
C LYS A 254 -2.84 7.93 22.97
N VAL A 255 -1.78 7.16 22.81
CA VAL A 255 -1.84 5.84 22.17
C VAL A 255 -2.73 4.93 23.02
N VAL A 256 -4.01 4.79 22.65
CA VAL A 256 -4.95 3.90 23.34
C VAL A 256 -4.87 2.52 22.68
N PHE A 257 -4.46 1.55 23.46
CA PHE A 257 -4.21 0.17 23.02
C PHE A 257 -5.47 -0.70 23.17
N ARG A 258 -6.47 -0.48 22.32
CA ARG A 258 -7.66 -1.33 22.24
C ARG A 258 -7.67 -2.09 20.94
N THR A 259 -7.79 -3.39 21.00
CA THR A 259 -8.08 -4.22 19.83
C THR A 259 -9.55 -4.07 19.45
N MET A 260 -9.82 -3.99 18.15
CA MET A 260 -11.18 -3.98 17.59
C MET A 260 -11.47 -5.33 16.93
N ASN A 261 -11.61 -6.37 17.74
CA ASN A 261 -11.84 -7.75 17.31
C ASN A 261 -13.23 -8.24 17.71
N GLY A 262 -13.72 -9.25 17.01
CA GLY A 262 -14.96 -9.94 17.37
C GLY A 262 -16.23 -9.13 17.17
N TYR A 263 -16.22 -8.10 16.31
CA TYR A 263 -17.39 -7.33 15.97
C TYR A 263 -18.20 -7.96 14.84
N THR A 264 -19.53 -7.85 14.92
CA THR A 264 -20.44 -8.22 13.80
C THR A 264 -20.11 -7.39 12.56
N ALA A 265 -20.47 -7.90 11.37
CA ALA A 265 -20.22 -7.19 10.12
C ALA A 265 -20.87 -5.80 10.10
N LYS A 266 -22.11 -5.67 10.61
CA LYS A 266 -22.80 -4.37 10.78
C LYS A 266 -22.01 -3.39 11.66
N LYS A 267 -21.44 -3.85 12.78
CA LYS A 267 -20.61 -3.03 13.66
C LYS A 267 -19.33 -2.59 12.99
N LYS A 268 -18.67 -3.49 12.20
CA LYS A 268 -17.46 -3.18 11.43
C LYS A 268 -17.71 -2.06 10.40
N VAL A 269 -18.88 -2.04 9.74
CA VAL A 269 -19.27 -0.93 8.82
C VAL A 269 -19.28 0.40 9.56
N THR A 270 -19.95 0.48 10.72
CA THR A 270 -20.01 1.70 11.54
C THR A 270 -18.63 2.15 12.01
N LEU A 271 -17.82 1.21 12.51
CA LEU A 271 -16.47 1.50 12.98
C LEU A 271 -15.56 1.99 11.87
N MET A 272 -15.60 1.35 10.68
CA MET A 272 -14.80 1.78 9.52
C MET A 272 -15.23 3.16 9.03
N TYR A 273 -16.53 3.45 8.98
CA TYR A 273 -17.01 4.79 8.65
C TYR A 273 -16.42 5.84 9.61
N ASN A 274 -16.47 5.60 10.92
CA ASN A 274 -15.91 6.51 11.91
C ASN A 274 -14.38 6.63 11.81
N ILE A 275 -13.68 5.56 11.47
CA ILE A 275 -12.24 5.60 11.21
C ILE A 275 -11.97 6.54 10.04
N LEU A 276 -12.65 6.36 8.91
CA LEU A 276 -12.41 7.14 7.70
C LEU A 276 -12.78 8.62 7.91
N THR A 277 -13.94 8.90 8.50
CA THR A 277 -14.46 10.28 8.60
C THR A 277 -13.94 11.04 9.82
N ASN A 278 -14.15 10.49 11.02
CA ASN A 278 -13.89 11.22 12.27
C ASN A 278 -12.42 11.19 12.67
N ARG A 279 -11.71 10.10 12.35
CA ARG A 279 -10.29 9.96 12.72
C ARG A 279 -9.35 10.40 11.61
N LEU A 280 -9.58 9.94 10.38
CA LEU A 280 -8.69 10.22 9.25
C LEU A 280 -9.12 11.46 8.44
N GLY A 281 -10.24 12.09 8.76
CA GLY A 281 -10.70 13.31 8.10
C GLY A 281 -11.13 13.12 6.63
N LEU A 282 -11.42 11.89 6.19
CA LEU A 282 -11.81 11.56 4.82
C LEU A 282 -13.32 11.78 4.61
N TYR A 283 -13.81 13.01 4.79
CA TYR A 283 -15.20 13.41 4.57
C TYR A 283 -15.33 14.34 3.35
N GLY A 284 -16.58 14.71 3.00
CA GLY A 284 -16.85 15.53 1.81
C GLY A 284 -16.81 14.76 0.48
N ASP A 285 -17.07 15.45 -0.62
CA ASP A 285 -17.20 14.83 -1.95
C ASP A 285 -15.86 14.33 -2.50
N GLU A 286 -14.78 15.01 -2.21
CA GLU A 286 -13.44 14.62 -2.63
C GLU A 286 -13.08 13.18 -2.22
N PHE A 287 -13.50 12.76 -1.01
CA PHE A 287 -13.23 11.43 -0.47
C PHE A 287 -14.41 10.46 -0.56
N LYS A 288 -15.46 10.81 -1.28
CA LYS A 288 -16.63 9.94 -1.49
C LYS A 288 -16.24 8.59 -2.08
N THR A 289 -15.39 8.61 -3.11
CA THR A 289 -14.88 7.40 -3.75
C THR A 289 -14.00 6.58 -2.80
N CYS A 290 -13.20 7.23 -1.96
CA CYS A 290 -12.40 6.54 -0.94
C CYS A 290 -13.31 5.79 0.04
N ARG A 291 -14.28 6.48 0.64
CA ARG A 291 -15.25 5.85 1.55
C ARG A 291 -16.04 4.72 0.88
N LEU A 292 -16.44 4.91 -0.38
CA LEU A 292 -17.15 3.87 -1.14
C LEU A 292 -16.33 2.58 -1.22
N HIS A 293 -15.08 2.67 -1.68
CA HIS A 293 -14.25 1.49 -1.91
C HIS A 293 -13.72 0.86 -0.63
N MET A 294 -13.36 1.66 0.39
CA MET A 294 -12.91 1.16 1.68
C MET A 294 -14.02 0.50 2.51
N MET A 295 -15.29 0.74 2.17
CA MET A 295 -16.43 0.19 2.91
C MET A 295 -17.22 -0.87 2.13
N LYS A 296 -16.94 -1.05 0.84
CA LYS A 296 -17.74 -1.91 -0.04
C LYS A 296 -17.86 -3.32 0.50
N GLN A 297 -16.74 -3.99 0.76
CA GLN A 297 -16.72 -5.39 1.23
C GLN A 297 -17.41 -5.55 2.59
N LEU A 298 -17.18 -4.60 3.51
CA LEU A 298 -17.84 -4.66 4.83
C LEU A 298 -19.37 -4.56 4.72
N ARG A 299 -19.89 -3.75 3.79
CA ARG A 299 -21.32 -3.65 3.53
C ARG A 299 -21.89 -4.93 2.90
N GLU A 300 -21.16 -5.54 1.97
CA GLU A 300 -21.52 -6.82 1.37
C GLU A 300 -21.57 -7.92 2.44
N ASN A 301 -20.59 -8.00 3.33
CA ASN A 301 -20.55 -8.94 4.45
C ASN A 301 -21.73 -8.70 5.42
N ALA A 302 -22.06 -7.43 5.74
CA ALA A 302 -23.16 -7.10 6.61
C ALA A 302 -24.54 -7.47 6.02
N ASN A 303 -24.70 -7.33 4.70
CA ASN A 303 -25.91 -7.76 4.00
C ASN A 303 -26.05 -9.29 3.97
N ALA A 304 -24.95 -10.03 3.77
CA ALA A 304 -24.94 -11.49 3.80
C ALA A 304 -25.24 -12.04 5.21
N GLU A 305 -24.69 -11.43 6.26
CA GLU A 305 -24.97 -11.79 7.67
C GLU A 305 -26.46 -11.58 8.05
N HIS A 306 -27.13 -10.61 7.40
CA HIS A 306 -28.55 -10.33 7.64
C HIS A 306 -29.50 -11.27 6.87
N ALA A 307 -29.01 -11.88 5.78
CA ALA A 307 -29.78 -12.79 4.94
C ALA A 307 -29.67 -14.28 5.36
N ALA A 308 -28.74 -14.59 6.27
CA ALA A 308 -28.53 -15.92 6.84
C ALA A 308 -29.28 -16.10 8.16
#